data_df5a72258ce960416f0630cdc726c395
#
_entry.id   df5a72258ce960416f0630cdc726c395
#
_cell.length_a   1.000
_cell.length_b   1.000
_cell.length_c   1.000
_cell.angle_alpha   90.00
_cell.angle_beta   90.00
_cell.angle_gamma   90.00
#
_symmetry.space_group_name_H-M   'P 1'
#
loop_
_entity.id
_entity.type
_entity.pdbx_description
1 polymer ?
#
loop_
_entity_poly.entity_id
_entity_poly.type
_entity_poly.pdbx_seq_one_letter_code
_entity_poly.pdbx_strand_id
1 'polypeptide(L)'
;MHRSGISCLTPWILRRLGLPELLRGVSVGDPIKSWDVLNTARFIRERLPRETPVLDVGAYASEILSVLHKMKFSNLTGVDLNPRIKEMPFSIHIRYEVADFMATPFPDGSFGAITAISVIEHGFRSVQLLREVSRLLRPGGYFIASLDYWPEKVDTAGMDIFGMNWRIFSKAEMLAFIEEARMHGLSSCGDIDLEAAERVINREGKDYTFAWLALQKNT
;
A
#
# COMPACT_ATOMS: atom_id res chain seq x y z
N MET A 1 7.15 12.53 -11.65
CA MET A 1 8.16 13.09 -10.74
C MET A 1 9.27 12.07 -10.60
N HIS A 2 10.48 12.41 -11.01
CA HIS A 2 11.64 11.58 -10.68
C HIS A 2 11.86 11.70 -9.17
N ARG A 3 11.56 10.65 -8.43
CA ARG A 3 12.01 10.52 -7.04
C ARG A 3 13.50 10.13 -7.08
N SER A 4 14.35 11.07 -7.39
CA SER A 4 15.78 10.91 -7.31
C SER A 4 16.23 11.40 -5.94
N GLY A 5 16.50 10.48 -5.04
CA GLY A 5 17.12 10.82 -3.77
C GLY A 5 17.02 9.64 -2.81
N ILE A 6 18.14 9.24 -2.30
CA ILE A 6 18.18 8.36 -1.11
C ILE A 6 17.64 9.21 0.03
N SER A 7 16.42 8.92 0.47
CA SER A 7 15.85 9.56 1.64
C SER A 7 16.75 9.30 2.86
N CYS A 8 16.96 10.33 3.68
CA CYS A 8 17.66 10.20 4.97
C CYS A 8 16.99 9.19 5.93
N LEU A 9 15.77 8.74 5.62
CA LEU A 9 15.04 7.73 6.38
C LEU A 9 15.35 6.29 5.96
N THR A 10 15.94 6.07 4.81
CA THR A 10 16.43 4.74 4.44
C THR A 10 17.29 4.12 5.55
N PRO A 11 18.30 4.82 6.12
CA PRO A 11 19.05 4.33 7.26
C PRO A 11 18.21 4.09 8.52
N TRP A 12 17.17 4.89 8.75
CA TRP A 12 16.30 4.74 9.91
C TRP A 12 15.40 3.50 9.80
N ILE A 13 14.74 3.29 8.65
CA ILE A 13 13.96 2.08 8.37
C ILE A 13 14.84 0.84 8.54
N LEU A 14 16.05 0.86 8.03
CA LEU A 14 17.01 -0.22 8.12
C LEU A 14 17.42 -0.57 9.53
N ARG A 15 17.74 0.44 10.34
CA ARG A 15 18.06 0.26 11.75
C ARG A 15 16.89 -0.36 12.50
N ARG A 16 15.67 0.07 12.24
CA ARG A 16 14.44 -0.46 12.84
C ARG A 16 14.15 -1.90 12.43
N LEU A 17 14.46 -2.27 11.20
CA LEU A 17 14.33 -3.64 10.70
C LEU A 17 15.53 -4.52 11.09
N GLY A 18 16.59 -3.96 11.69
CA GLY A 18 17.83 -4.67 11.97
C GLY A 18 18.61 -5.08 10.72
N LEU A 19 18.47 -4.33 9.62
CA LEU A 19 18.99 -4.69 8.30
C LEU A 19 19.75 -3.52 7.63
N PRO A 20 20.75 -2.91 8.27
CA PRO A 20 21.41 -1.69 7.78
C PRO A 20 22.04 -1.81 6.38
N GLU A 21 22.43 -3.01 5.96
CA GLU A 21 23.13 -3.23 4.67
C GLU A 21 22.18 -3.51 3.49
N LEU A 22 20.92 -3.82 3.74
CA LEU A 22 20.03 -4.39 2.74
C LEU A 22 19.41 -3.38 1.76
N LEU A 23 19.46 -2.08 2.06
CA LEU A 23 18.84 -1.06 1.20
C LEU A 23 19.83 -0.17 0.45
N ARG A 24 21.11 -0.51 0.35
CA ARG A 24 21.97 0.20 -0.60
C ARG A 24 21.34 0.13 -1.99
N GLY A 25 20.97 1.29 -2.53
CA GLY A 25 20.40 1.40 -3.86
C GLY A 25 18.88 1.32 -3.94
N VAL A 26 18.14 1.24 -2.82
CA VAL A 26 16.69 1.45 -2.79
C VAL A 26 16.43 2.91 -2.48
N SER A 27 15.76 3.61 -3.39
CA SER A 27 15.27 4.96 -3.15
C SER A 27 13.94 4.87 -2.40
N VAL A 28 13.91 5.28 -1.15
CA VAL A 28 12.67 5.48 -0.40
C VAL A 28 12.29 6.95 -0.60
N GLY A 29 11.15 7.19 -1.25
CA GLY A 29 10.89 8.44 -1.91
C GLY A 29 10.50 9.62 -1.03
N ASP A 30 9.93 9.40 0.16
CA ASP A 30 9.43 10.46 1.00
C ASP A 30 9.66 10.13 2.48
N PRO A 31 10.32 11.02 3.24
CA PRO A 31 10.51 10.85 4.67
C PRO A 31 9.24 10.57 5.45
N ILE A 32 8.15 11.19 5.08
CA ILE A 32 6.86 11.08 5.78
C ILE A 32 6.19 9.74 5.46
N LYS A 33 6.26 9.29 4.20
CA LYS A 33 5.70 8.00 3.72
C LYS A 33 6.51 6.77 4.15
N SER A 34 7.69 6.93 4.71
CA SER A 34 8.49 5.80 5.20
C SER A 34 7.86 5.09 6.38
N TRP A 35 6.93 5.72 7.07
CA TRP A 35 6.20 5.13 8.18
C TRP A 35 5.30 3.97 7.73
N ASP A 36 4.55 4.13 6.64
CA ASP A 36 3.65 3.11 6.11
C ASP A 36 4.41 1.95 5.46
N VAL A 37 5.48 2.25 4.71
CA VAL A 37 6.38 1.22 4.16
C VAL A 37 7.02 0.40 5.29
N LEU A 38 7.45 1.05 6.38
CA LEU A 38 8.01 0.36 7.54
C LEU A 38 7.00 -0.58 8.20
N ASN A 39 5.80 -0.09 8.47
CA ASN A 39 4.75 -0.89 9.11
C ASN A 39 4.35 -2.07 8.23
N THR A 40 4.18 -1.85 6.92
CA THR A 40 3.87 -2.90 5.96
C THR A 40 4.96 -3.96 5.88
N ALA A 41 6.22 -3.54 5.76
CA ALA A 41 7.36 -4.47 5.70
C ALA A 41 7.51 -5.29 6.98
N ARG A 42 7.30 -4.68 8.17
CA ARG A 42 7.30 -5.40 9.46
C ARG A 42 6.17 -6.41 9.53
N PHE A 43 4.95 -5.99 9.20
CA PHE A 43 3.77 -6.85 9.24
C PHE A 43 3.97 -8.09 8.36
N ILE A 44 4.40 -7.89 7.11
CA ILE A 44 4.66 -8.98 6.17
C ILE A 44 5.78 -9.90 6.67
N ARG A 45 6.90 -9.34 7.15
CA ARG A 45 8.03 -10.11 7.66
C ARG A 45 7.67 -11.02 8.82
N GLU A 46 6.81 -10.53 9.73
CA GLU A 46 6.44 -11.23 10.96
C GLU A 46 5.39 -12.33 10.72
N ARG A 47 4.61 -12.24 9.64
CA ARG A 47 3.45 -13.11 9.41
C ARG A 47 3.56 -14.03 8.22
N LEU A 48 4.46 -13.76 7.28
CA LEU A 48 4.49 -14.47 6.01
C LEU A 48 5.86 -15.09 5.71
N PRO A 49 5.88 -16.35 5.22
CA PRO A 49 7.06 -16.96 4.62
C PRO A 49 7.63 -16.12 3.46
N ARG A 50 8.92 -16.24 3.20
CA ARG A 50 9.61 -15.46 2.15
C ARG A 50 9.16 -15.82 0.73
N GLU A 51 8.63 -17.00 0.54
CA GLU A 51 8.12 -17.55 -0.72
C GLU A 51 6.67 -17.12 -0.99
N THR A 52 6.02 -16.46 -0.03
CA THR A 52 4.64 -16.00 -0.19
C THR A 52 4.51 -15.05 -1.38
N PRO A 53 3.59 -15.32 -2.33
CA PRO A 53 3.30 -14.39 -3.40
C PRO A 53 2.72 -13.08 -2.84
N VAL A 54 3.35 -11.96 -3.17
CA VAL A 54 2.92 -10.60 -2.78
C VAL A 54 2.65 -9.78 -4.02
N LEU A 55 1.48 -9.14 -4.06
CA LEU A 55 1.09 -8.16 -5.06
C LEU A 55 1.13 -6.75 -4.46
N ASP A 56 1.76 -5.81 -5.14
CA ASP A 56 1.64 -4.39 -4.85
C ASP A 56 0.81 -3.71 -5.93
N VAL A 57 -0.26 -3.02 -5.55
CA VAL A 57 -1.13 -2.27 -6.46
C VAL A 57 -0.78 -0.78 -6.39
N GLY A 58 -0.80 -0.09 -7.55
CA GLY A 58 -0.25 1.26 -7.65
C GLY A 58 1.27 1.27 -7.49
N ALA A 59 1.93 0.23 -8.00
CA ALA A 59 3.34 -0.06 -7.73
C ALA A 59 4.33 0.88 -8.43
N TYR A 60 3.89 1.74 -9.34
CA TYR A 60 4.77 2.74 -9.95
C TYR A 60 5.23 3.76 -8.90
N ALA A 61 6.54 3.86 -8.71
CA ALA A 61 7.20 4.65 -7.68
C ALA A 61 6.90 4.21 -6.23
N SER A 62 6.33 3.01 -6.02
CA SER A 62 6.23 2.37 -4.71
C SER A 62 7.56 1.72 -4.32
N GLU A 63 7.92 1.79 -3.05
CA GLU A 63 9.17 1.24 -2.52
C GLU A 63 9.00 -0.15 -1.90
N ILE A 64 7.77 -0.56 -1.59
CA ILE A 64 7.53 -1.76 -0.77
C ILE A 64 8.10 -3.03 -1.41
N LEU A 65 7.92 -3.24 -2.72
CA LEU A 65 8.46 -4.41 -3.39
C LEU A 65 9.99 -4.45 -3.38
N SER A 66 10.64 -3.30 -3.56
CA SER A 66 12.09 -3.18 -3.46
C SER A 66 12.60 -3.51 -2.07
N VAL A 67 11.89 -3.06 -1.03
CA VAL A 67 12.19 -3.38 0.38
C VAL A 67 12.02 -4.87 0.62
N LEU A 68 10.88 -5.46 0.22
CA LEU A 68 10.62 -6.89 0.38
C LEU A 68 11.64 -7.77 -0.37
N HIS A 69 12.03 -7.37 -1.60
CA HIS A 69 13.09 -8.06 -2.34
C HIS A 69 14.41 -8.08 -1.56
N LYS A 70 14.83 -6.95 -1.01
CA LYS A 70 16.02 -6.87 -0.15
C LYS A 70 15.88 -7.69 1.13
N MET A 71 14.67 -7.86 1.64
CA MET A 71 14.35 -8.75 2.75
C MET A 71 14.24 -10.22 2.35
N LYS A 72 14.58 -10.58 1.08
CA LYS A 72 14.60 -11.94 0.53
C LYS A 72 13.23 -12.56 0.29
N PHE A 73 12.19 -11.76 0.11
CA PHE A 73 10.97 -12.26 -0.50
C PHE A 73 11.21 -12.52 -2.00
N SER A 74 10.78 -13.68 -2.48
CA SER A 74 11.15 -14.19 -3.81
C SER A 74 10.04 -14.12 -4.84
N ASN A 75 8.79 -13.94 -4.43
CA ASN A 75 7.62 -13.98 -5.31
C ASN A 75 6.86 -12.64 -5.25
N LEU A 76 7.38 -11.65 -5.96
CA LEU A 76 6.93 -10.27 -5.90
C LEU A 76 6.37 -9.82 -7.25
N THR A 77 5.17 -9.25 -7.22
CA THR A 77 4.50 -8.70 -8.40
C THR A 77 4.01 -7.28 -8.11
N GLY A 78 4.20 -6.37 -9.04
CA GLY A 78 3.65 -5.01 -9.00
C GLY A 78 2.77 -4.72 -10.20
N VAL A 79 1.63 -4.06 -9.98
CA VAL A 79 0.74 -3.58 -11.04
C VAL A 79 0.48 -2.10 -10.92
N ASP A 80 0.38 -1.44 -12.08
CA ASP A 80 0.04 -0.02 -12.18
C ASP A 80 -0.54 0.27 -13.56
N LEU A 81 -1.32 1.34 -13.67
CA LEU A 81 -1.79 1.85 -14.97
C LEU A 81 -0.69 2.57 -15.75
N ASN A 82 0.34 3.05 -15.06
CA ASN A 82 1.46 3.75 -15.67
C ASN A 82 2.39 2.76 -16.38
N PRO A 83 2.57 2.85 -17.73
CA PRO A 83 3.43 1.93 -18.48
C PRO A 83 4.89 1.96 -18.05
N ARG A 84 5.34 3.06 -17.41
CA ARG A 84 6.69 3.19 -16.86
C ARG A 84 6.94 2.29 -15.65
N ILE A 85 5.95 1.56 -15.16
CA ILE A 85 6.16 0.52 -14.14
C ILE A 85 7.23 -0.51 -14.56
N LYS A 86 7.39 -0.74 -15.87
CA LYS A 86 8.43 -1.63 -16.39
C LYS A 86 9.86 -1.13 -16.15
N GLU A 87 10.04 0.16 -15.82
CA GLU A 87 11.33 0.78 -15.50
C GLU A 87 11.67 0.69 -14.00
N MET A 88 10.80 0.10 -13.19
CA MET A 88 11.00 0.00 -11.75
C MET A 88 12.21 -0.89 -11.38
N PRO A 89 12.87 -0.61 -10.24
CA PRO A 89 14.05 -1.34 -9.80
C PRO A 89 13.79 -2.84 -9.65
N PHE A 90 14.86 -3.64 -9.84
CA PHE A 90 14.85 -5.10 -9.66
C PHE A 90 13.90 -5.86 -10.60
N SER A 91 13.61 -5.32 -11.78
CA SER A 91 12.68 -5.94 -12.76
C SER A 91 13.09 -7.33 -13.24
N ILE A 92 14.33 -7.78 -13.00
CA ILE A 92 14.78 -9.16 -13.22
C ILE A 92 14.23 -10.12 -12.14
N HIS A 93 13.94 -9.59 -10.94
CA HIS A 93 13.51 -10.34 -9.76
C HIS A 93 12.07 -10.06 -9.34
N ILE A 94 11.52 -8.92 -9.76
CA ILE A 94 10.17 -8.48 -9.45
C ILE A 94 9.40 -8.40 -10.77
N ARG A 95 8.26 -9.08 -10.84
CA ARG A 95 7.38 -9.03 -12.00
C ARG A 95 6.58 -7.73 -11.98
N TYR A 96 6.70 -6.90 -13.01
CA TYR A 96 5.91 -5.67 -13.16
C TYR A 96 4.98 -5.75 -14.36
N GLU A 97 3.70 -5.47 -14.14
CA GLU A 97 2.65 -5.54 -15.15
C GLU A 97 1.87 -4.22 -15.26
N VAL A 98 1.52 -3.83 -16.49
CA VAL A 98 0.57 -2.74 -16.71
C VAL A 98 -0.83 -3.32 -16.63
N ALA A 99 -1.57 -2.98 -15.58
CA ALA A 99 -2.93 -3.48 -15.36
C ALA A 99 -3.74 -2.55 -14.46
N ASP A 100 -5.07 -2.56 -14.66
CA ASP A 100 -6.00 -1.99 -13.70
C ASP A 100 -6.12 -2.97 -12.51
N PHE A 101 -5.74 -2.51 -11.32
CA PHE A 101 -5.78 -3.34 -10.12
C PHE A 101 -7.21 -3.65 -9.62
N MET A 102 -8.23 -3.04 -10.21
CA MET A 102 -9.63 -3.37 -9.94
C MET A 102 -10.17 -4.49 -10.85
N ALA A 103 -9.39 -4.94 -11.83
CA ALA A 103 -9.73 -6.00 -12.78
C ALA A 103 -8.45 -6.63 -13.35
N THR A 104 -7.68 -7.31 -12.50
CA THR A 104 -6.40 -7.88 -12.90
C THR A 104 -6.55 -9.21 -13.65
N PRO A 105 -5.57 -9.60 -14.49
CA PRO A 105 -5.61 -10.88 -15.19
C PRO A 105 -5.15 -12.09 -14.34
N PHE A 106 -4.91 -11.90 -13.03
CA PHE A 106 -4.41 -12.98 -12.18
C PHE A 106 -5.54 -13.93 -11.76
N PRO A 107 -5.25 -15.23 -11.60
CA PRO A 107 -6.20 -16.21 -11.10
C PRO A 107 -6.64 -15.91 -9.65
N ASP A 108 -7.79 -16.48 -9.27
CA ASP A 108 -8.30 -16.42 -7.90
C ASP A 108 -7.30 -17.07 -6.93
N GLY A 109 -7.17 -16.49 -5.73
CA GLY A 109 -6.30 -17.03 -4.68
C GLY A 109 -4.80 -17.02 -5.01
N SER A 110 -4.36 -16.17 -5.94
CA SER A 110 -2.97 -16.12 -6.39
C SER A 110 -2.00 -15.57 -5.35
N PHE A 111 -2.49 -14.73 -4.42
CA PHE A 111 -1.61 -13.98 -3.53
C PHE A 111 -1.87 -14.27 -2.05
N GLY A 112 -0.79 -14.29 -1.26
CA GLY A 112 -0.87 -14.36 0.19
C GLY A 112 -0.87 -12.98 0.84
N ALA A 113 -0.42 -11.94 0.13
CA ALA A 113 -0.60 -10.56 0.53
C ALA A 113 -0.79 -9.65 -0.69
N ILE A 114 -1.59 -8.60 -0.48
CA ILE A 114 -1.76 -7.49 -1.42
C ILE A 114 -1.48 -6.20 -0.65
N THR A 115 -0.61 -5.35 -1.20
CA THR A 115 -0.28 -4.04 -0.64
C THR A 115 -0.83 -2.91 -1.52
N ALA A 116 -1.29 -1.82 -0.90
CA ALA A 116 -1.76 -0.60 -1.56
C ALA A 116 -1.28 0.60 -0.75
N ILE A 117 -0.09 1.10 -1.05
CA ILE A 117 0.57 2.13 -0.26
C ILE A 117 0.33 3.50 -0.87
N SER A 118 -0.55 4.30 -0.24
CA SER A 118 -0.97 5.62 -0.73
C SER A 118 -1.53 5.57 -2.15
N VAL A 119 -2.51 4.72 -2.37
CA VAL A 119 -3.11 4.43 -3.69
C VAL A 119 -4.61 4.58 -3.68
N ILE A 120 -5.28 4.02 -2.67
CA ILE A 120 -6.75 3.90 -2.68
C ILE A 120 -7.50 5.23 -2.50
N GLU A 121 -6.81 6.27 -2.07
CA GLU A 121 -7.30 7.64 -2.04
C GLU A 121 -7.47 8.27 -3.43
N HIS A 122 -6.94 7.63 -4.49
CA HIS A 122 -7.03 8.11 -5.86
C HIS A 122 -8.01 7.27 -6.68
N GLY A 123 -9.07 7.88 -7.21
CA GLY A 123 -10.08 7.20 -8.01
C GLY A 123 -10.83 6.08 -7.28
N PHE A 124 -11.05 6.22 -5.98
CA PHE A 124 -11.58 5.19 -5.09
C PHE A 124 -12.96 4.66 -5.51
N ARG A 125 -13.02 3.33 -5.67
CA ARG A 125 -14.25 2.55 -5.92
C ARG A 125 -14.23 1.32 -5.02
N SER A 126 -14.72 1.47 -3.79
CA SER A 126 -14.59 0.49 -2.71
C SER A 126 -15.06 -0.92 -3.09
N VAL A 127 -16.26 -1.06 -3.64
CA VAL A 127 -16.85 -2.36 -4.02
C VAL A 127 -15.98 -3.10 -5.02
N GLN A 128 -15.52 -2.40 -6.06
CA GLN A 128 -14.69 -3.02 -7.10
C GLN A 128 -13.33 -3.44 -6.54
N LEU A 129 -12.70 -2.55 -5.77
CA LEU A 129 -11.42 -2.84 -5.11
C LEU A 129 -11.53 -4.04 -4.18
N LEU A 130 -12.50 -4.03 -3.26
CA LEU A 130 -12.64 -5.07 -2.25
C LEU A 130 -13.03 -6.42 -2.85
N ARG A 131 -13.86 -6.42 -3.90
CA ARG A 131 -14.18 -7.63 -4.66
C ARG A 131 -12.95 -8.24 -5.30
N GLU A 132 -12.11 -7.42 -5.96
CA GLU A 132 -10.90 -7.91 -6.63
C GLU A 132 -9.85 -8.35 -5.60
N VAL A 133 -9.64 -7.58 -4.54
CA VAL A 133 -8.73 -7.97 -3.44
C VAL A 133 -9.17 -9.31 -2.83
N SER A 134 -10.47 -9.46 -2.54
CA SER A 134 -10.98 -10.73 -1.99
C SER A 134 -10.79 -11.89 -2.97
N ARG A 135 -11.04 -11.67 -4.26
CA ARG A 135 -10.83 -12.70 -5.30
C ARG A 135 -9.37 -13.16 -5.37
N LEU A 136 -8.46 -12.21 -5.36
CA LEU A 136 -7.02 -12.46 -5.54
C LEU A 136 -6.34 -13.08 -4.32
N LEU A 137 -6.80 -12.75 -3.11
CA LEU A 137 -6.24 -13.30 -1.89
C LEU A 137 -6.64 -14.78 -1.72
N ARG A 138 -5.67 -15.59 -1.33
CA ARG A 138 -5.94 -16.93 -0.79
C ARG A 138 -6.60 -16.82 0.60
N PRO A 139 -7.35 -17.82 1.06
CA PRO A 139 -7.84 -17.87 2.43
C PRO A 139 -6.70 -17.62 3.45
N GLY A 140 -6.96 -16.77 4.44
CA GLY A 140 -5.94 -16.33 5.42
C GLY A 140 -4.92 -15.31 4.91
N GLY A 141 -4.98 -14.90 3.63
CA GLY A 141 -4.12 -13.85 3.06
C GLY A 141 -4.48 -12.45 3.54
N TYR A 142 -3.58 -11.49 3.32
CA TYR A 142 -3.70 -10.13 3.88
C TYR A 142 -3.82 -9.06 2.80
N PHE A 143 -4.74 -8.11 3.01
CA PHE A 143 -4.75 -6.81 2.33
C PHE A 143 -4.21 -5.75 3.28
N ILE A 144 -3.19 -5.03 2.86
CA ILE A 144 -2.49 -4.03 3.67
C ILE A 144 -2.48 -2.72 2.90
N ALA A 145 -3.06 -1.68 3.47
CA ALA A 145 -3.17 -0.39 2.81
C ALA A 145 -2.77 0.77 3.72
N SER A 146 -2.21 1.81 3.12
CA SER A 146 -2.14 3.15 3.69
C SER A 146 -2.86 4.13 2.78
N LEU A 147 -3.39 5.20 3.35
CA LEU A 147 -4.18 6.19 2.64
C LEU A 147 -4.19 7.54 3.37
N ASP A 148 -4.51 8.59 2.64
CA ASP A 148 -4.68 9.94 3.18
C ASP A 148 -5.89 9.99 4.12
N TYR A 149 -5.69 10.49 5.35
CA TYR A 149 -6.67 10.40 6.42
C TYR A 149 -6.70 11.62 7.34
N TRP A 150 -7.91 11.97 7.77
CA TRP A 150 -8.14 12.85 8.92
C TRP A 150 -9.49 12.49 9.57
N PRO A 151 -9.63 12.49 10.92
CA PRO A 151 -10.87 12.06 11.58
C PRO A 151 -12.12 12.81 11.11
N GLU A 152 -12.06 14.12 10.99
CA GLU A 152 -13.13 14.95 10.44
C GLU A 152 -13.04 14.97 8.92
N LYS A 153 -14.17 15.22 8.24
CA LYS A 153 -14.21 15.32 6.78
C LYS A 153 -13.40 16.54 6.31
N VAL A 154 -12.41 16.27 5.48
CA VAL A 154 -11.70 17.29 4.69
C VAL A 154 -12.30 17.31 3.30
N ASP A 155 -12.76 18.47 2.85
CA ASP A 155 -13.35 18.61 1.52
C ASP A 155 -12.26 18.62 0.44
N THR A 156 -12.33 17.65 -0.45
CA THR A 156 -11.48 17.49 -1.63
C THR A 156 -12.32 17.42 -2.92
N ALA A 157 -13.57 17.89 -2.89
CA ALA A 157 -14.46 17.86 -4.05
C ALA A 157 -13.85 18.63 -5.22
N GLY A 158 -13.81 18.00 -6.39
CA GLY A 158 -13.23 18.60 -7.62
C GLY A 158 -11.71 18.66 -7.65
N MET A 159 -11.02 18.07 -6.66
CA MET A 159 -9.56 18.01 -6.64
C MET A 159 -9.09 16.68 -7.25
N ASP A 160 -8.25 16.78 -8.27
CA ASP A 160 -7.65 15.64 -8.94
C ASP A 160 -6.14 15.61 -8.70
N ILE A 161 -5.64 14.42 -8.38
CA ILE A 161 -4.21 14.16 -8.30
C ILE A 161 -3.89 12.98 -9.22
N PHE A 162 -2.89 13.13 -10.07
CA PHE A 162 -2.53 12.15 -11.11
C PHE A 162 -3.65 11.87 -12.13
N GLY A 163 -4.58 12.84 -12.34
CA GLY A 163 -5.73 12.67 -13.22
C GLY A 163 -6.84 11.81 -12.66
N MET A 164 -6.85 11.60 -11.35
CA MET A 164 -7.88 10.86 -10.62
C MET A 164 -8.40 11.69 -9.44
N ASN A 165 -9.70 11.55 -9.15
CA ASN A 165 -10.29 12.18 -7.99
C ASN A 165 -9.50 11.82 -6.73
N TRP A 166 -9.14 12.83 -5.95
CA TRP A 166 -8.42 12.66 -4.70
C TRP A 166 -9.34 12.74 -3.50
N ARG A 167 -9.10 11.87 -2.52
CA ARG A 167 -9.89 11.81 -1.29
C ARG A 167 -8.99 11.76 -0.05
N ILE A 168 -9.29 12.59 0.94
CA ILE A 168 -8.81 12.39 2.31
C ILE A 168 -9.95 11.70 3.06
N PHE A 169 -9.71 10.47 3.51
CA PHE A 169 -10.73 9.68 4.21
C PHE A 169 -11.00 10.27 5.59
N SER A 170 -12.27 10.37 5.94
CA SER A 170 -12.71 10.66 7.30
C SER A 170 -12.88 9.37 8.12
N LYS A 171 -13.02 9.51 9.46
CA LYS A 171 -13.31 8.39 10.35
C LYS A 171 -14.58 7.63 9.92
N ALA A 172 -15.62 8.35 9.55
CA ALA A 172 -16.88 7.74 9.08
C ALA A 172 -16.67 6.95 7.77
N GLU A 173 -15.89 7.49 6.82
CA GLU A 173 -15.58 6.81 5.56
C GLU A 173 -14.69 5.58 5.78
N MET A 174 -13.75 5.63 6.72
CA MET A 174 -12.93 4.48 7.10
C MET A 174 -13.77 3.36 7.73
N LEU A 175 -14.66 3.69 8.64
CA LEU A 175 -15.58 2.70 9.25
C LEU A 175 -16.48 2.07 8.21
N ALA A 176 -17.02 2.86 7.28
CA ALA A 176 -17.82 2.35 6.17
C ALA A 176 -17.02 1.41 5.25
N PHE A 177 -15.77 1.76 4.94
CA PHE A 177 -14.86 0.93 4.14
C PHE A 177 -14.54 -0.40 4.83
N ILE A 178 -14.29 -0.39 6.13
CA ILE A 178 -14.01 -1.61 6.91
C ILE A 178 -15.25 -2.52 6.97
N GLU A 179 -16.45 -1.93 7.16
CA GLU A 179 -17.69 -2.72 7.15
C GLU A 179 -17.97 -3.32 5.77
N GLU A 180 -17.72 -2.57 4.71
CA GLU A 180 -17.84 -3.09 3.35
C GLU A 180 -16.80 -4.21 3.09
N ALA A 181 -15.58 -4.06 3.57
CA ALA A 181 -14.56 -5.11 3.48
C ALA A 181 -15.01 -6.39 4.18
N ARG A 182 -15.70 -6.28 5.34
CA ARG A 182 -16.27 -7.42 6.06
C ARG A 182 -17.32 -8.16 5.22
N MET A 183 -18.16 -7.45 4.46
CA MET A 183 -19.13 -8.07 3.54
C MET A 183 -18.46 -8.83 2.38
N HIS A 184 -17.21 -8.47 2.05
CA HIS A 184 -16.38 -9.18 1.07
C HIS A 184 -15.47 -10.25 1.70
N GLY A 185 -15.68 -10.62 2.96
CA GLY A 185 -14.93 -11.66 3.65
C GLY A 185 -13.53 -11.22 4.11
N LEU A 186 -13.32 -9.93 4.32
CA LEU A 186 -12.06 -9.35 4.81
C LEU A 186 -12.30 -8.77 6.20
N SER A 187 -11.59 -9.28 7.20
CA SER A 187 -11.72 -8.85 8.60
C SER A 187 -10.46 -8.13 9.08
N SER A 188 -10.61 -7.15 9.97
CA SER A 188 -9.49 -6.39 10.52
C SER A 188 -8.52 -7.28 11.31
N CYS A 189 -7.22 -7.02 11.16
CA CYS A 189 -6.15 -7.68 11.91
C CYS A 189 -5.86 -6.91 13.21
N GLY A 190 -6.73 -7.06 14.20
CA GLY A 190 -6.64 -6.36 15.48
C GLY A 190 -7.51 -5.11 15.55
N ASP A 191 -7.34 -4.35 16.64
CA ASP A 191 -8.07 -3.11 16.87
C ASP A 191 -7.60 -2.01 15.91
N ILE A 192 -8.55 -1.21 15.42
CA ILE A 192 -8.27 -0.08 14.55
C ILE A 192 -8.44 1.19 15.36
N ASP A 193 -7.34 1.89 15.57
CA ASP A 193 -7.35 3.24 16.13
C ASP A 193 -7.46 4.26 14.98
N LEU A 194 -8.55 5.03 15.01
CA LEU A 194 -8.85 6.09 14.06
C LEU A 194 -8.72 7.49 14.66
N GLU A 195 -8.08 7.61 15.81
CA GLU A 195 -7.73 8.93 16.35
C GLU A 195 -6.44 9.44 15.70
N ALA A 196 -6.38 10.74 15.48
CA ALA A 196 -5.19 11.40 14.94
C ALA A 196 -4.93 12.70 15.71
N ALA A 197 -3.70 12.86 16.21
CA ALA A 197 -3.30 14.00 17.00
C ALA A 197 -2.72 15.15 16.16
N GLU A 198 -2.06 14.85 15.04
CA GLU A 198 -1.32 15.82 14.25
C GLU A 198 -1.54 15.65 12.75
N ARG A 199 -1.63 16.76 12.05
CA ARG A 199 -1.66 16.85 10.59
C ARG A 199 -0.25 17.06 10.09
N VAL A 200 0.42 15.98 9.73
CA VAL A 200 1.84 15.98 9.37
C VAL A 200 2.10 16.24 7.87
N ILE A 201 1.04 16.31 7.07
CA ILE A 201 1.10 16.50 5.62
C ILE A 201 0.32 17.74 5.24
N ASN A 202 0.92 18.57 4.39
CA ASN A 202 0.22 19.61 3.65
C ASN A 202 0.37 19.32 2.15
N ARG A 203 -0.75 19.14 1.45
CA ARG A 203 -0.78 18.99 0.00
C ARG A 203 -1.99 19.69 -0.58
N GLU A 204 -1.78 20.47 -1.64
CA GLU A 204 -2.84 21.25 -2.31
C GLU A 204 -3.66 22.11 -1.31
N GLY A 205 -2.99 22.64 -0.27
CA GLY A 205 -3.62 23.45 0.77
C GLY A 205 -4.51 22.68 1.76
N LYS A 206 -4.44 21.35 1.75
CA LYS A 206 -5.12 20.50 2.74
C LYS A 206 -4.11 19.90 3.70
N ASP A 207 -4.46 19.96 4.99
CA ASP A 207 -3.67 19.38 6.06
C ASP A 207 -4.32 18.07 6.52
N TYR A 208 -3.53 17.01 6.63
CA TYR A 208 -3.98 15.67 6.99
C TYR A 208 -2.84 14.79 7.50
N THR A 209 -3.12 13.53 7.76
CA THR A 209 -2.15 12.50 8.10
C THR A 209 -2.42 11.23 7.28
N PHE A 210 -1.79 10.11 7.63
CA PHE A 210 -2.06 8.80 7.02
C PHE A 210 -2.77 7.89 8.01
N ALA A 211 -3.67 7.05 7.48
CA ALA A 211 -4.09 5.83 8.14
C ALA A 211 -3.38 4.64 7.50
N TRP A 212 -3.18 3.59 8.30
CA TRP A 212 -2.66 2.30 7.88
C TRP A 212 -3.56 1.21 8.43
N LEU A 213 -3.93 0.23 7.61
CA LEU A 213 -4.75 -0.89 8.04
C LEU A 213 -4.26 -2.20 7.42
N ALA A 214 -4.53 -3.29 8.11
CA ALA A 214 -4.39 -4.65 7.61
C ALA A 214 -5.70 -5.41 7.78
N LEU A 215 -6.17 -6.01 6.70
CA LEU A 215 -7.35 -6.86 6.67
C LEU A 215 -6.92 -8.28 6.28
N GLN A 216 -7.55 -9.29 6.86
CA GLN A 216 -7.30 -10.70 6.54
C GLN A 216 -8.51 -11.31 5.87
N LYS A 217 -8.29 -12.06 4.79
CA LYS A 217 -9.34 -12.85 4.16
C LYS A 217 -9.72 -14.01 5.07
N ASN A 218 -11.01 -14.14 5.32
CA ASN A 218 -11.56 -15.24 6.11
C ASN A 218 -11.17 -16.61 5.49
N THR A 219 -10.98 -17.61 6.33
CA THR A 219 -10.65 -18.99 5.94
C THR A 219 -11.86 -19.72 5.40
#